data_69b6a89722f513f5f834269838d70ee9
#
_entry.id   69b6a89722f513f5f834269838d70ee9
#
_cell.length_a   1.000
_cell.length_b   1.000
_cell.length_c   1.000
_cell.angle_alpha   90.00
_cell.angle_beta   90.00
_cell.angle_gamma   90.00
#
_symmetry.space_group_name_H-M   'P 1'
#
loop_
_entity.id
_entity.type
_entity.pdbx_description
1 polymer ?
#
loop_
_entity_poly.entity_id
_entity_poly.type
_entity_poly.pdbx_seq_one_letter_code
_entity_poly.pdbx_strand_id
1 'polypeptide(L)'
;MYQVQHKPDPSPEPCGELASRMLAMPSHTNPMGNIFGGWIMSVMDAAALMTATKIANGTVGTVAVSNMTFLEPVRVGDAICCYTDTIAIGETSITLAVEVWVLRQGQGDRIKVTNAEFKFVALNDNGCPWPVLA
;
A
#
# COMPACT_ATOMS: atom_id res chain seq x y z
N MET A 1 -38.21 11.47 17.00
CA MET A 1 -37.86 10.74 15.83
C MET A 1 -36.40 10.92 15.51
N TYR A 2 -35.83 9.84 15.22
CA TYR A 2 -34.47 9.86 14.86
C TYR A 2 -34.38 10.17 13.39
N GLN A 3 -33.68 11.20 13.05
CA GLN A 3 -33.48 11.42 11.66
C GLN A 3 -32.12 10.91 11.28
N VAL A 4 -32.02 10.56 10.05
CA VAL A 4 -30.76 10.13 9.53
C VAL A 4 -29.78 11.25 9.73
N GLN A 5 -28.83 10.96 10.52
CA GLN A 5 -27.82 11.92 10.72
C GLN A 5 -26.87 11.83 9.61
N HIS A 6 -26.59 12.92 9.08
CA HIS A 6 -25.39 12.96 8.37
C HIS A 6 -24.33 12.74 9.35
N LYS A 7 -23.54 11.75 9.15
CA LYS A 7 -22.27 11.78 9.81
C LYS A 7 -21.61 13.03 9.36
N PRO A 8 -21.18 13.84 10.29
CA PRO A 8 -20.49 15.08 9.93
C PRO A 8 -19.41 14.78 8.89
N ASP A 9 -18.64 13.71 9.13
CA ASP A 9 -17.65 13.25 8.18
C ASP A 9 -17.69 11.75 8.22
N PRO A 10 -17.68 11.10 7.08
CA PRO A 10 -17.51 9.66 7.09
C PRO A 10 -16.15 9.34 7.68
N SER A 11 -16.06 8.22 8.36
CA SER A 11 -14.74 7.74 8.80
C SER A 11 -13.84 7.69 7.59
N PRO A 12 -12.58 8.10 7.74
CA PRO A 12 -11.65 8.01 6.64
C PRO A 12 -11.60 6.58 6.10
N GLU A 13 -11.61 6.46 4.81
CA GLU A 13 -11.57 5.18 4.16
C GLU A 13 -10.36 5.07 3.26
N PRO A 14 -9.80 3.86 3.11
CA PRO A 14 -8.72 3.66 2.18
C PRO A 14 -9.16 3.98 0.75
N CYS A 15 -8.21 4.51 -0.01
CA CYS A 15 -8.40 4.75 -1.42
C CYS A 15 -7.85 3.56 -2.19
N GLY A 16 -8.65 3.02 -3.12
CA GLY A 16 -8.22 1.90 -3.93
C GLY A 16 -8.69 0.55 -3.42
N GLU A 17 -8.05 -0.50 -3.91
CA GLU A 17 -8.42 -1.87 -3.61
C GLU A 17 -7.44 -2.53 -2.66
N LEU A 18 -7.95 -3.41 -1.83
CA LEU A 18 -7.11 -4.17 -0.91
C LEU A 18 -6.24 -5.13 -1.71
N ALA A 19 -4.93 -4.95 -1.62
CA ALA A 19 -3.96 -5.79 -2.31
C ALA A 19 -3.35 -6.85 -1.40
N SER A 20 -3.18 -6.55 -0.11
CA SER A 20 -2.65 -7.52 0.83
C SER A 20 -3.11 -7.23 2.24
N ARG A 21 -3.14 -8.27 3.05
CA ARG A 21 -3.44 -8.18 4.48
C ARG A 21 -2.53 -9.14 5.21
N MET A 22 -1.85 -8.64 6.23
CA MET A 22 -0.89 -9.43 7.00
C MET A 22 -0.96 -9.05 8.46
N LEU A 23 -0.54 -9.98 9.31
CA LEU A 23 -0.44 -9.73 10.73
C LEU A 23 0.97 -9.24 11.06
N ALA A 24 1.04 -8.16 11.84
CA ALA A 24 2.32 -7.64 12.31
C ALA A 24 2.87 -8.54 13.41
N MET A 25 4.06 -9.09 13.19
CA MET A 25 4.65 -10.11 14.06
C MET A 25 5.83 -9.54 14.84
N PRO A 26 6.13 -10.15 16.02
CA PRO A 26 7.24 -9.68 16.85
C PRO A 26 8.59 -9.64 16.16
N SER A 27 8.82 -10.52 15.17
CA SER A 27 10.10 -10.59 14.47
C SER A 27 10.44 -9.34 13.66
N HIS A 28 9.49 -8.43 13.48
CA HIS A 28 9.67 -7.23 12.67
C HIS A 28 9.70 -5.95 13.50
N THR A 29 10.01 -6.07 14.78
CA THR A 29 10.04 -4.91 15.67
C THR A 29 11.39 -4.23 15.69
N ASN A 30 11.35 -2.93 15.92
CA ASN A 30 12.55 -2.13 16.18
C ASN A 30 12.86 -2.13 17.69
N PRO A 31 13.97 -1.49 18.11
CA PRO A 31 14.31 -1.46 19.54
C PRO A 31 13.25 -0.83 20.43
N MET A 32 12.35 -0.03 19.87
CA MET A 32 11.29 0.61 20.63
C MET A 32 10.04 -0.27 20.74
N GLY A 33 10.06 -1.45 20.12
CA GLY A 33 8.92 -2.36 20.19
C GLY A 33 7.84 -2.15 19.14
N ASN A 34 8.06 -1.24 18.20
CA ASN A 34 7.15 -1.03 17.08
C ASN A 34 7.69 -1.73 15.83
N ILE A 35 6.78 -2.02 14.90
CA ILE A 35 7.19 -2.58 13.62
C ILE A 35 8.01 -1.55 12.86
N PHE A 36 9.17 -1.93 12.34
CA PHE A 36 9.97 -0.92 11.71
C PHE A 36 9.55 -0.62 10.27
N GLY A 37 9.80 0.68 9.92
CA GLY A 37 9.29 1.23 8.67
C GLY A 37 9.80 0.52 7.43
N GLY A 38 11.03 0.03 7.45
CA GLY A 38 11.57 -0.70 6.30
C GLY A 38 10.80 -1.97 5.98
N TRP A 39 10.32 -2.67 7.01
CA TRP A 39 9.50 -3.85 6.77
C TRP A 39 8.15 -3.46 6.17
N ILE A 40 7.56 -2.37 6.67
CA ILE A 40 6.30 -1.87 6.10
C ILE A 40 6.51 -1.48 4.64
N MET A 41 7.61 -0.83 4.32
CA MET A 41 7.94 -0.49 2.93
C MET A 41 8.03 -1.73 2.05
N SER A 42 8.61 -2.82 2.57
CA SER A 42 8.70 -4.06 1.81
C SER A 42 7.35 -4.68 1.56
N VAL A 43 6.45 -4.59 2.53
CA VAL A 43 5.07 -5.07 2.37
C VAL A 43 4.33 -4.24 1.33
N MET A 44 4.52 -2.93 1.35
CA MET A 44 3.93 -2.03 0.36
C MET A 44 4.45 -2.32 -1.04
N ASP A 45 5.76 -2.52 -1.16
CA ASP A 45 6.36 -2.81 -2.45
C ASP A 45 5.83 -4.12 -3.03
N ALA A 46 5.72 -5.14 -2.20
CA ALA A 46 5.17 -6.43 -2.63
C ALA A 46 3.71 -6.31 -3.07
N ALA A 47 2.90 -5.58 -2.31
CA ALA A 47 1.49 -5.38 -2.65
C ALA A 47 1.35 -4.61 -3.96
N ALA A 48 2.13 -3.54 -4.11
CA ALA A 48 2.11 -2.73 -5.32
C ALA A 48 2.62 -3.51 -6.53
N LEU A 49 3.64 -4.34 -6.32
CA LEU A 49 4.18 -5.19 -7.38
C LEU A 49 3.11 -6.13 -7.93
N MET A 50 2.31 -6.72 -7.07
CA MET A 50 1.23 -7.62 -7.51
C MET A 50 0.21 -6.88 -8.38
N THR A 51 -0.15 -5.68 -7.97
CA THR A 51 -1.08 -4.85 -8.74
C THR A 51 -0.48 -4.45 -10.09
N ALA A 52 0.77 -3.99 -10.07
CA ALA A 52 1.46 -3.56 -11.30
C ALA A 52 1.66 -4.72 -12.28
N THR A 53 2.01 -5.90 -11.76
CA THR A 53 2.17 -7.11 -12.59
C THR A 53 0.88 -7.45 -13.29
N LYS A 54 -0.24 -7.33 -12.59
CA LYS A 54 -1.54 -7.61 -13.17
C LYS A 54 -1.87 -6.61 -14.28
N ILE A 55 -1.58 -5.34 -14.06
CA ILE A 55 -1.84 -4.29 -15.06
C ILE A 55 -0.98 -4.52 -16.30
N ALA A 56 0.30 -4.79 -16.11
CA ALA A 56 1.24 -5.00 -17.21
C ALA A 56 1.08 -6.36 -17.86
N ASN A 57 0.43 -7.29 -17.17
CA ASN A 57 0.32 -8.68 -17.57
C ASN A 57 1.71 -9.27 -17.88
N GLY A 58 2.65 -8.98 -16.99
CA GLY A 58 4.04 -9.42 -17.17
C GLY A 58 4.94 -8.84 -16.11
N THR A 59 6.23 -8.99 -16.31
CA THR A 59 7.25 -8.57 -15.35
C THR A 59 7.30 -7.05 -15.25
N VAL A 60 7.42 -6.57 -14.02
CA VAL A 60 7.63 -5.14 -13.73
C VAL A 60 8.74 -5.01 -12.72
N GLY A 61 9.37 -3.85 -12.69
CA GLY A 61 10.37 -3.52 -11.67
C GLY A 61 10.03 -2.21 -11.01
N THR A 62 10.29 -2.13 -9.71
CA THR A 62 10.11 -0.89 -8.96
C THR A 62 11.25 0.05 -9.29
N VAL A 63 10.93 1.27 -9.72
CA VAL A 63 11.97 2.24 -10.08
C VAL A 63 11.99 3.47 -9.19
N ALA A 64 10.89 3.76 -8.51
CA ALA A 64 10.84 4.92 -7.63
C ALA A 64 9.76 4.78 -6.58
N VAL A 65 10.05 5.32 -5.40
CA VAL A 65 9.08 5.48 -4.32
C VAL A 65 9.17 6.93 -3.91
N SER A 66 8.04 7.60 -3.83
CA SER A 66 8.01 9.02 -3.50
C SER A 66 6.88 9.35 -2.53
N ASN A 67 7.05 10.49 -1.87
CA ASN A 67 6.02 11.06 -0.99
C ASN A 67 5.60 10.12 0.14
N MET A 68 6.55 9.34 0.66
CA MET A 68 6.26 8.43 1.77
C MET A 68 6.32 9.18 3.09
N THR A 69 5.25 9.07 3.86
CA THR A 69 5.15 9.67 5.18
C THR A 69 4.55 8.66 6.13
N PHE A 70 5.19 8.45 7.27
CA PHE A 70 4.63 7.60 8.32
C PHE A 70 3.85 8.46 9.29
N LEU A 71 2.57 8.15 9.45
CA LEU A 71 1.64 8.93 10.25
C LEU A 71 1.46 8.37 11.65
N GLU A 72 1.53 7.05 11.78
CA GLU A 72 1.29 6.35 13.02
C GLU A 72 2.17 5.12 13.10
N PRO A 73 2.62 4.73 14.30
CA PRO A 73 3.37 3.49 14.44
C PRO A 73 2.48 2.26 14.26
N VAL A 74 3.08 1.19 13.76
CA VAL A 74 2.43 -0.11 13.66
C VAL A 74 2.89 -0.96 14.83
N ARG A 75 1.96 -1.63 15.48
CA ARG A 75 2.24 -2.45 16.66
C ARG A 75 2.09 -3.92 16.35
N VAL A 76 2.79 -4.74 17.11
CA VAL A 76 2.61 -6.19 17.03
C VAL A 76 1.15 -6.53 17.27
N GLY A 77 0.60 -7.39 16.43
CA GLY A 77 -0.80 -7.78 16.51
C GLY A 77 -1.73 -6.96 15.62
N ASP A 78 -1.26 -5.86 15.05
CA ASP A 78 -2.06 -5.11 14.08
C ASP A 78 -2.21 -5.93 12.81
N ALA A 79 -3.40 -5.88 12.22
CA ALA A 79 -3.61 -6.41 10.87
C ALA A 79 -3.27 -5.29 9.88
N ILE A 80 -2.25 -5.53 9.07
CA ILE A 80 -1.74 -4.54 8.13
C ILE A 80 -2.42 -4.75 6.79
N CYS A 81 -3.13 -3.73 6.33
CA CYS A 81 -3.86 -3.77 5.07
C CYS A 81 -3.26 -2.77 4.11
N CYS A 82 -2.81 -3.26 2.95
CA CYS A 82 -2.28 -2.41 1.90
C CYS A 82 -3.30 -2.25 0.79
N TYR A 83 -3.54 -1.02 0.41
CA TYR A 83 -4.47 -0.67 -0.65
C TYR A 83 -3.70 -0.01 -1.78
N THR A 84 -4.06 -0.35 -3.00
CA THR A 84 -3.43 0.22 -4.18
C THR A 84 -4.46 0.89 -5.06
N ASP A 85 -4.08 2.00 -5.65
CA ASP A 85 -4.93 2.75 -6.55
C ASP A 85 -4.07 3.24 -7.72
N THR A 86 -4.50 2.94 -8.94
CA THR A 86 -3.73 3.31 -10.11
C THR A 86 -3.87 4.80 -10.36
N ILE A 87 -2.75 5.53 -10.34
CA ILE A 87 -2.74 6.96 -10.59
C ILE A 87 -2.54 7.25 -12.07
N ALA A 88 -1.57 6.57 -12.68
CA ALA A 88 -1.21 6.85 -14.07
C ALA A 88 -0.58 5.63 -14.71
N ILE A 89 -0.84 5.47 -16.00
CA ILE A 89 -0.18 4.47 -16.82
C ILE A 89 0.46 5.23 -17.98
N GLY A 90 1.79 5.19 -18.01
CA GLY A 90 2.54 5.76 -19.10
C GLY A 90 2.81 4.72 -20.18
N GLU A 91 3.68 5.03 -21.11
CA GLU A 91 4.01 4.08 -22.17
C GLU A 91 4.66 2.83 -21.60
N THR A 92 5.66 2.97 -20.71
CA THR A 92 6.37 1.87 -20.09
C THR A 92 6.20 1.83 -18.59
N SER A 93 5.51 2.80 -18.00
CA SER A 93 5.45 2.97 -16.55
C SER A 93 4.04 2.86 -15.99
N ILE A 94 3.98 2.47 -14.72
CA ILE A 94 2.73 2.38 -13.96
C ILE A 94 3.01 3.07 -12.63
N THR A 95 2.17 4.03 -12.27
CA THR A 95 2.27 4.73 -10.99
C THR A 95 1.07 4.38 -10.14
N LEU A 96 1.32 3.90 -8.93
CA LEU A 96 0.29 3.49 -7.99
C LEU A 96 0.40 4.30 -6.72
N ALA A 97 -0.74 4.74 -6.20
CA ALA A 97 -0.82 5.21 -4.83
C ALA A 97 -0.98 3.99 -3.95
N VAL A 98 -0.19 3.91 -2.89
CA VAL A 98 -0.23 2.79 -1.96
C VAL A 98 -0.50 3.35 -0.57
N GLU A 99 -1.52 2.83 0.10
CA GLU A 99 -1.85 3.21 1.46
C GLU A 99 -1.79 2.00 2.35
N VAL A 100 -1.30 2.21 3.57
CA VAL A 100 -1.30 1.18 4.60
C VAL A 100 -2.22 1.63 5.73
N TRP A 101 -3.16 0.78 6.05
CA TRP A 101 -4.08 0.96 7.17
C TRP A 101 -3.96 -0.25 8.07
N VAL A 102 -4.18 -0.07 9.35
CA VAL A 102 -4.17 -1.18 10.29
C VAL A 102 -5.51 -1.30 10.99
N LEU A 103 -5.85 -2.55 11.30
CA LEU A 103 -6.94 -2.89 12.20
C LEU A 103 -6.30 -3.33 13.49
N ARG A 104 -6.46 -2.51 14.52
CA ARG A 104 -5.82 -2.76 15.81
C ARG A 104 -6.77 -3.53 16.70
N GLN A 105 -6.24 -4.53 17.36
CA GLN A 105 -7.03 -5.35 18.25
C GLN A 105 -7.67 -4.50 19.34
N GLY A 106 -8.95 -4.68 19.55
CA GLY A 106 -9.69 -3.92 20.55
C GLY A 106 -10.15 -2.55 20.09
N GLN A 107 -9.89 -2.18 18.85
CA GLN A 107 -10.35 -0.93 18.29
C GLN A 107 -11.23 -1.19 17.08
N GLY A 108 -12.29 -0.41 16.96
CA GLY A 108 -13.25 -0.61 15.88
C GLY A 108 -12.87 0.05 14.58
N ASP A 109 -12.07 1.12 14.64
CA ASP A 109 -11.78 1.92 13.46
C ASP A 109 -10.42 1.58 12.87
N ARG A 110 -10.35 1.75 11.57
CA ARG A 110 -9.09 1.63 10.85
C ARG A 110 -8.21 2.83 11.14
N ILE A 111 -6.91 2.60 11.19
CA ILE A 111 -5.94 3.66 11.41
C ILE A 111 -5.04 3.73 10.19
N LYS A 112 -4.96 4.90 9.57
CA LYS A 112 -4.04 5.10 8.46
C LYS A 112 -2.63 5.26 9.00
N VAL A 113 -1.72 4.44 8.50
CA VAL A 113 -0.34 4.38 8.96
C VAL A 113 0.59 5.16 8.05
N THR A 114 0.47 4.94 6.76
CA THR A 114 1.36 5.59 5.80
C THR A 114 0.76 5.55 4.41
N ASN A 115 1.32 6.37 3.54
CA ASN A 115 1.01 6.35 2.12
C ASN A 115 2.25 6.73 1.33
N ALA A 116 2.27 6.34 0.07
CA ALA A 116 3.36 6.66 -0.84
C ALA A 116 2.90 6.45 -2.27
N GLU A 117 3.72 6.91 -3.21
CA GLU A 117 3.56 6.60 -4.62
C GLU A 117 4.68 5.68 -5.05
N PHE A 118 4.31 4.59 -5.69
CA PHE A 118 5.27 3.63 -6.24
C PHE A 118 5.19 3.66 -7.75
N LYS A 119 6.35 3.76 -8.38
CA LYS A 119 6.43 3.74 -9.84
C LYS A 119 7.14 2.48 -10.29
N PHE A 120 6.51 1.80 -11.24
CA PHE A 120 7.02 0.58 -11.81
C PHE A 120 7.24 0.77 -13.31
N VAL A 121 8.14 -0.02 -13.86
CA VAL A 121 8.38 -0.06 -15.30
C VAL A 121 8.16 -1.48 -15.78
N ALA A 122 7.38 -1.63 -16.85
CA ALA A 122 7.19 -2.93 -17.48
C ALA A 122 8.48 -3.35 -18.17
N LEU A 123 8.85 -4.61 -17.99
CA LEU A 123 10.12 -5.15 -18.47
C LEU A 123 9.87 -6.34 -19.40
N ASN A 124 10.64 -6.40 -20.47
CA ASN A 124 10.63 -7.55 -21.37
C ASN A 124 11.53 -8.66 -20.82
N ASP A 125 11.65 -9.74 -21.56
CA ASP A 125 12.43 -10.91 -21.12
C ASP A 125 13.91 -10.60 -20.93
N ASN A 126 14.41 -9.54 -21.55
CA ASN A 126 15.80 -9.10 -21.40
C ASN A 126 15.98 -8.09 -20.27
N GLY A 127 14.91 -7.78 -19.54
CA GLY A 127 14.97 -6.80 -18.46
C GLY A 127 14.97 -5.37 -18.93
N CYS A 128 14.57 -5.11 -20.16
CA CYS A 128 14.49 -3.76 -20.71
C CYS A 128 13.07 -3.23 -20.68
N PRO A 129 12.89 -1.91 -20.50
CA PRO A 129 11.56 -1.34 -20.55
C PRO A 129 10.86 -1.59 -21.86
N TRP A 130 9.58 -1.88 -21.80
CA TRP A 130 8.76 -2.02 -22.98
C TRP A 130 7.32 -1.61 -22.66
N PRO A 131 6.46 -1.44 -23.68
CA PRO A 131 5.14 -0.89 -23.44
C PRO A 131 4.30 -1.70 -22.47
N VAL A 132 3.61 -1.00 -21.56
CA VAL A 132 2.71 -1.63 -20.58
C VAL A 132 1.57 -2.35 -21.29
N LEU A 133 1.06 -1.76 -22.35
CA LEU A 133 -0.07 -2.28 -23.10
C LEU A 133 0.38 -2.96 -24.40
N ALA A 134 1.44 -3.71 -24.31
CA ALA A 134 1.96 -4.41 -25.47
C ALA A 134 1.11 -5.63 -25.84
#